data_bfcb0c497ae8df6393bf1b53e8ec3cb2
#
_entry.id   bfcb0c497ae8df6393bf1b53e8ec3cb2
#
_cell.length_a   1.000
_cell.length_b   1.000
_cell.length_c   1.000
_cell.angle_alpha   90.00
_cell.angle_beta   90.00
_cell.angle_gamma   90.00
#
_symmetry.space_group_name_H-M   'P 1'
#
loop_
_entity.id
_entity.type
_entity.pdbx_description
1 polymer ?
#
loop_
_entity_poly.entity_id
_entity_poly.type
_entity_poly.pdbx_seq_one_letter_code
_entity_poly.pdbx_strand_id
1 'polypeptide(L)'
;MKVLQVNVNAASGSTGKIVTDIKNALEAKGHECVIAYGANETVDKQDYVRICSETERKINAAVSRITGVNHGCFGILSTPKLIKLINRENPDIVHLQCPNGFIVDVFRILDFLSRNKIKTVVTNHAEYFFTGTCGHSLDCTKWLTGCGECPIYRKETHSMFDHTAFSWRQMRKSFSKFQSDNIIITSVSPWLSARAAKSPFMGRFRHEVVLNGLDTSIFHLHEIDRTIVAKFDKSKKLVLFVSASFDNSPDNFKGGDKIMELAREMPDTQFLVVATHNKIVETMPENVVLWGRTKSQSELAKLYSLADCTVIASKRETFSMVTAESLCCGTPVVGFKAGGPESIAINEYSDFVESGNLKQFESSVRKFIDSKINKQLLSNIARDKFSKDVMTNGYLKVYNQLLK
;
A
#
# COMPACT_ATOMS: atom_id res chain seq x y z
N MET A 1 4.33 -13.50 -23.78
CA MET A 1 5.29 -13.50 -22.64
C MET A 1 4.71 -14.28 -21.48
N LYS A 2 5.58 -14.83 -20.64
CA LYS A 2 5.22 -15.50 -19.39
C LYS A 2 5.78 -14.73 -18.19
N VAL A 3 4.93 -14.36 -17.27
CA VAL A 3 5.30 -13.59 -16.06
C VAL A 3 5.07 -14.45 -14.81
N LEU A 4 6.05 -14.51 -13.91
CA LEU A 4 5.90 -15.11 -12.60
C LEU A 4 5.90 -14.01 -11.55
N GLN A 5 4.76 -13.79 -10.89
CA GLN A 5 4.62 -12.83 -9.80
C GLN A 5 4.88 -13.49 -8.44
N VAL A 6 5.61 -12.81 -7.56
CA VAL A 6 5.86 -13.26 -6.18
C VAL A 6 5.19 -12.28 -5.21
N ASN A 7 4.23 -12.77 -4.44
CA ASN A 7 3.49 -11.96 -3.46
C ASN A 7 3.18 -12.75 -2.19
N VAL A 8 3.01 -12.08 -1.07
CA VAL A 8 2.63 -12.72 0.19
C VAL A 8 1.24 -13.37 0.12
N ASN A 9 0.26 -12.69 -0.46
CA ASN A 9 -1.12 -13.17 -0.64
C ASN A 9 -1.39 -13.49 -2.11
N ALA A 10 -2.28 -14.45 -2.37
CA ALA A 10 -2.67 -14.83 -3.73
C ALA A 10 -3.76 -13.91 -4.31
N ALA A 11 -4.83 -13.67 -3.58
CA ALA A 11 -6.01 -12.92 -4.06
C ALA A 11 -6.61 -11.98 -3.00
N SER A 12 -6.28 -12.16 -1.72
CA SER A 12 -6.79 -11.34 -0.63
C SER A 12 -5.91 -10.14 -0.30
N GLY A 13 -6.50 -9.13 0.35
CA GLY A 13 -5.80 -7.88 0.69
C GLY A 13 -5.49 -7.01 -0.52
N SER A 14 -4.87 -5.85 -0.30
CA SER A 14 -4.58 -4.88 -1.37
C SER A 14 -3.64 -5.43 -2.43
N THR A 15 -2.49 -5.99 -2.02
CA THR A 15 -1.48 -6.51 -2.97
C THR A 15 -1.93 -7.80 -3.64
N GLY A 16 -2.73 -8.67 -2.96
CA GLY A 16 -3.29 -9.86 -3.56
C GLY A 16 -4.26 -9.54 -4.71
N LYS A 17 -5.10 -8.52 -4.56
CA LYS A 17 -5.96 -8.02 -5.64
C LYS A 17 -5.14 -7.49 -6.82
N ILE A 18 -4.08 -6.72 -6.55
CA ILE A 18 -3.20 -6.17 -7.58
C ILE A 18 -2.58 -7.29 -8.44
N VAL A 19 -1.99 -8.33 -7.83
CA VAL A 19 -1.38 -9.43 -8.58
C VAL A 19 -2.40 -10.22 -9.39
N THR A 20 -3.63 -10.36 -8.87
CA THR A 20 -4.74 -11.00 -9.59
C THR A 20 -5.21 -10.15 -10.77
N ASP A 21 -5.34 -8.85 -10.61
CA ASP A 21 -5.75 -7.94 -11.69
C ASP A 21 -4.70 -7.91 -12.81
N ILE A 22 -3.41 -7.88 -12.46
CA ILE A 22 -2.31 -7.98 -13.44
C ILE A 22 -2.37 -9.33 -14.17
N LYS A 23 -2.58 -10.45 -13.45
CA LYS A 23 -2.71 -11.78 -14.06
C LYS A 23 -3.85 -11.79 -15.06
N ASN A 24 -5.05 -11.37 -14.66
CA ASN A 24 -6.23 -11.37 -15.52
C ASN A 24 -6.01 -10.51 -16.78
N ALA A 25 -5.37 -9.35 -16.64
CA ALA A 25 -5.08 -8.47 -17.77
C ALA A 25 -4.03 -9.05 -18.73
N LEU A 26 -3.03 -9.79 -18.22
CA LEU A 26 -2.05 -10.51 -19.02
C LEU A 26 -2.73 -11.63 -19.82
N GLU A 27 -3.55 -12.44 -19.17
CA GLU A 27 -4.25 -13.56 -19.80
C GLU A 27 -5.26 -13.11 -20.86
N ALA A 28 -5.98 -12.01 -20.59
CA ALA A 28 -6.89 -11.40 -21.56
C ALA A 28 -6.16 -10.94 -22.86
N LYS A 29 -4.84 -10.75 -22.81
CA LYS A 29 -3.99 -10.38 -23.95
C LYS A 29 -3.18 -11.56 -24.50
N GLY A 30 -3.51 -12.80 -24.12
CA GLY A 30 -2.85 -14.02 -24.59
C GLY A 30 -1.46 -14.25 -24.00
N HIS A 31 -1.18 -13.70 -22.82
CA HIS A 31 0.06 -13.94 -22.08
C HIS A 31 -0.19 -14.94 -20.95
N GLU A 32 0.88 -15.55 -20.44
CA GLU A 32 0.81 -16.47 -19.29
C GLU A 32 1.24 -15.76 -18.02
N CYS A 33 0.56 -16.07 -16.89
CA CYS A 33 0.95 -15.52 -15.60
C CYS A 33 0.76 -16.53 -14.48
N VAL A 34 1.85 -16.80 -13.74
CA VAL A 34 1.87 -17.64 -12.54
C VAL A 34 2.04 -16.76 -11.31
N ILE A 35 1.27 -17.02 -10.25
CA ILE A 35 1.40 -16.35 -8.95
C ILE A 35 1.99 -17.31 -7.93
N ALA A 36 3.21 -17.02 -7.45
CA ALA A 36 3.83 -17.68 -6.32
C ALA A 36 3.48 -16.92 -5.03
N TYR A 37 2.85 -17.60 -4.05
CA TYR A 37 2.39 -16.96 -2.82
C TYR A 37 2.66 -17.80 -1.57
N GLY A 38 2.56 -17.18 -0.36
CA GLY A 38 2.96 -17.84 0.88
C GLY A 38 2.04 -17.70 2.08
N ALA A 39 0.92 -16.94 1.99
CA ALA A 39 0.09 -16.68 3.17
C ALA A 39 -1.14 -17.58 3.29
N ASN A 40 -1.93 -17.35 4.32
CA ASN A 40 -3.10 -18.02 4.90
C ASN A 40 -4.25 -18.37 3.95
N GLU A 41 -4.01 -18.35 2.68
CA GLU A 41 -4.99 -18.45 1.63
C GLU A 41 -4.71 -19.71 0.81
N THR A 42 -5.74 -20.44 0.47
CA THR A 42 -5.64 -21.54 -0.50
C THR A 42 -6.46 -21.15 -1.71
N VAL A 43 -5.78 -21.04 -2.85
CA VAL A 43 -6.42 -20.78 -4.14
C VAL A 43 -6.29 -22.05 -4.96
N ASP A 44 -7.41 -22.67 -5.24
CA ASP A 44 -7.48 -23.91 -6.04
C ASP A 44 -7.56 -23.55 -7.55
N LYS A 45 -6.42 -23.06 -8.06
CA LYS A 45 -6.21 -22.77 -9.49
C LYS A 45 -4.79 -23.15 -9.86
N GLN A 46 -4.60 -23.75 -11.03
CA GLN A 46 -3.32 -24.31 -11.50
C GLN A 46 -2.17 -23.30 -11.49
N ASP A 47 -2.46 -22.03 -11.79
CA ASP A 47 -1.46 -20.95 -11.91
C ASP A 47 -1.20 -20.20 -10.60
N TYR A 48 -1.75 -20.69 -9.49
CA TYR A 48 -1.51 -20.16 -8.15
C TYR A 48 -0.73 -21.20 -7.36
N VAL A 49 0.56 -20.94 -7.14
CA VAL A 49 1.46 -21.89 -6.49
C VAL A 49 1.83 -21.44 -5.09
N ARG A 50 1.37 -22.16 -4.09
CA ARG A 50 1.75 -21.90 -2.71
C ARG A 50 3.17 -22.39 -2.45
N ILE A 51 4.09 -21.45 -2.17
CA ILE A 51 5.51 -21.75 -1.94
C ILE A 51 5.86 -21.91 -0.46
N CYS A 52 5.13 -21.27 0.46
CA CYS A 52 5.38 -21.30 1.89
C CYS A 52 4.13 -21.79 2.64
N SER A 53 4.29 -22.72 3.57
CA SER A 53 3.21 -23.12 4.47
C SER A 53 3.05 -22.12 5.62
N GLU A 54 1.88 -22.12 6.26
CA GLU A 54 1.64 -21.24 7.42
C GLU A 54 2.57 -21.58 8.60
N THR A 55 2.85 -22.87 8.80
CA THR A 55 3.80 -23.31 9.84
C THR A 55 5.20 -22.80 9.56
N GLU A 56 5.69 -22.96 8.31
CA GLU A 56 7.00 -22.42 7.91
C GLU A 56 7.05 -20.91 8.06
N ARG A 57 5.99 -20.19 7.64
CA ARG A 57 5.90 -18.74 7.77
C ARG A 57 6.02 -18.28 9.24
N LYS A 58 5.35 -18.98 10.18
CA LYS A 58 5.46 -18.70 11.62
C LYS A 58 6.87 -18.96 12.16
N ILE A 59 7.52 -20.03 11.72
CA ILE A 59 8.92 -20.32 12.08
C ILE A 59 9.83 -19.23 11.52
N ASN A 60 9.68 -18.86 10.25
CA ASN A 60 10.46 -17.78 9.62
C ASN A 60 10.27 -16.46 10.35
N ALA A 61 9.06 -16.11 10.76
CA ALA A 61 8.77 -14.93 11.56
C ALA A 61 9.47 -14.97 12.93
N ALA A 62 9.48 -16.11 13.60
CA ALA A 62 10.19 -16.27 14.85
C ALA A 62 11.71 -16.11 14.67
N VAL A 63 12.29 -16.74 13.64
CA VAL A 63 13.71 -16.58 13.27
C VAL A 63 14.01 -15.10 13.00
N SER A 64 13.19 -14.42 12.22
CA SER A 64 13.37 -12.99 11.92
C SER A 64 13.34 -12.12 13.19
N ARG A 65 12.42 -12.40 14.13
CA ARG A 65 12.34 -11.67 15.42
C ARG A 65 13.56 -11.89 16.28
N ILE A 66 14.06 -13.14 16.33
CA ILE A 66 15.26 -13.48 17.10
C ILE A 66 16.52 -12.87 16.45
N THR A 67 16.66 -13.02 15.13
CA THR A 67 17.86 -12.57 14.41
C THR A 67 17.85 -11.08 14.10
N GLY A 68 16.72 -10.39 14.13
CA GLY A 68 16.58 -9.00 13.70
C GLY A 68 16.71 -8.80 12.18
N VAL A 69 16.64 -9.86 11.38
CA VAL A 69 16.77 -9.81 9.91
C VAL A 69 15.44 -10.11 9.26
N ASN A 70 14.79 -9.10 8.67
CA ASN A 70 13.45 -9.23 8.08
C ASN A 70 13.43 -9.61 6.59
N HIS A 71 14.57 -9.47 5.90
CA HIS A 71 14.64 -9.74 4.46
C HIS A 71 15.11 -11.15 4.12
N GLY A 72 15.67 -11.88 5.08
CA GLY A 72 16.22 -13.21 4.81
C GLY A 72 16.78 -13.90 6.04
N CYS A 73 17.71 -14.84 5.82
CA CYS A 73 18.24 -15.76 6.82
C CYS A 73 17.18 -16.77 7.34
N PHE A 74 16.13 -16.98 6.58
CA PHE A 74 15.04 -17.94 6.83
C PHE A 74 14.54 -18.51 5.50
N GLY A 75 13.39 -19.21 5.50
CA GLY A 75 12.79 -19.74 4.25
C GLY A 75 13.60 -20.92 3.68
N ILE A 76 14.00 -21.83 4.54
CA ILE A 76 14.87 -22.98 4.17
C ILE A 76 14.16 -23.88 3.15
N LEU A 77 12.85 -24.08 3.24
CA LEU A 77 12.05 -24.90 2.31
C LEU A 77 11.43 -24.03 1.20
N SER A 78 10.85 -22.91 1.55
CA SER A 78 10.11 -22.05 0.61
C SER A 78 11.00 -21.39 -0.43
N THR A 79 12.19 -20.93 -0.07
CA THR A 79 13.11 -20.28 -1.02
C THR A 79 13.59 -21.24 -2.12
N PRO A 80 14.09 -22.48 -1.82
CA PRO A 80 14.38 -23.45 -2.87
C PRO A 80 13.16 -23.87 -3.69
N LYS A 81 11.96 -23.92 -3.07
CA LYS A 81 10.71 -24.21 -3.78
C LYS A 81 10.37 -23.13 -4.79
N LEU A 82 10.55 -21.84 -4.44
CA LEU A 82 10.37 -20.74 -5.39
C LEU A 82 11.41 -20.82 -6.51
N ILE A 83 12.69 -21.07 -6.20
CA ILE A 83 13.73 -21.21 -7.24
C ILE A 83 13.41 -22.37 -8.19
N LYS A 84 12.97 -23.52 -7.66
CA LYS A 84 12.55 -24.65 -8.48
C LYS A 84 11.34 -24.30 -9.36
N LEU A 85 10.39 -23.52 -8.84
CA LEU A 85 9.24 -23.03 -9.59
C LEU A 85 9.68 -22.13 -10.74
N ILE A 86 10.57 -21.14 -10.48
CA ILE A 86 11.10 -20.27 -11.51
C ILE A 86 11.79 -21.06 -12.62
N ASN A 87 12.62 -22.04 -12.26
CA ASN A 87 13.30 -22.89 -13.24
C ASN A 87 12.33 -23.75 -14.07
N ARG A 88 11.25 -24.27 -13.42
CA ARG A 88 10.23 -25.08 -14.10
C ARG A 88 9.40 -24.27 -15.07
N GLU A 89 8.94 -23.10 -14.62
CA GLU A 89 8.06 -22.21 -15.39
C GLU A 89 8.83 -21.46 -16.50
N ASN A 90 10.15 -21.29 -16.34
CA ASN A 90 11.03 -20.56 -17.25
C ASN A 90 10.40 -19.23 -17.72
N PRO A 91 10.00 -18.31 -16.79
CA PRO A 91 9.30 -17.10 -17.15
C PRO A 91 10.21 -16.12 -17.87
N ASP A 92 9.63 -15.32 -18.79
CA ASP A 92 10.33 -14.20 -19.41
C ASP A 92 10.66 -13.12 -18.35
N ILE A 93 9.79 -12.95 -17.35
CA ILE A 93 9.93 -11.95 -16.29
C ILE A 93 9.54 -12.55 -14.95
N VAL A 94 10.36 -12.30 -13.92
CA VAL A 94 9.98 -12.48 -12.51
C VAL A 94 9.63 -11.12 -11.92
N HIS A 95 8.43 -10.98 -11.40
CA HIS A 95 7.94 -9.76 -10.77
C HIS A 95 7.82 -9.93 -9.25
N LEU A 96 8.71 -9.29 -8.50
CA LEU A 96 8.68 -9.24 -7.05
C LEU A 96 7.74 -8.10 -6.60
N GLN A 97 6.52 -8.46 -6.19
CA GLN A 97 5.51 -7.53 -5.69
C GLN A 97 5.71 -7.27 -4.20
N CYS A 98 5.34 -8.22 -3.38
CA CYS A 98 5.39 -8.12 -1.93
C CYS A 98 5.90 -9.45 -1.34
N PRO A 99 7.20 -9.78 -1.46
CA PRO A 99 7.78 -11.01 -0.93
C PRO A 99 8.03 -10.94 0.59
N ASN A 100 7.79 -9.81 1.22
CA ASN A 100 7.80 -9.65 2.67
C ASN A 100 6.72 -10.54 3.33
N GLY A 101 6.68 -10.59 4.65
CA GLY A 101 5.75 -11.50 5.36
C GLY A 101 6.33 -12.88 5.62
N PHE A 102 7.66 -13.00 5.58
CA PHE A 102 8.43 -14.18 5.97
C PHE A 102 8.21 -15.41 5.09
N ILE A 103 7.90 -15.20 3.82
CA ILE A 103 7.61 -16.30 2.88
C ILE A 103 8.84 -16.82 2.14
N VAL A 104 9.89 -16.01 1.97
CA VAL A 104 11.14 -16.37 1.31
C VAL A 104 12.32 -15.57 1.86
N ASP A 105 13.53 -16.07 1.65
CA ASP A 105 14.77 -15.29 1.81
C ASP A 105 14.98 -14.41 0.58
N VAL A 106 14.70 -13.11 0.72
CA VAL A 106 14.76 -12.14 -0.37
C VAL A 106 16.19 -11.96 -0.88
N PHE A 107 17.21 -12.04 -0.01
CA PHE A 107 18.61 -11.95 -0.43
C PHE A 107 18.97 -13.07 -1.41
N ARG A 108 18.58 -14.32 -1.08
CA ARG A 108 18.83 -15.49 -1.93
C ARG A 108 18.06 -15.42 -3.25
N ILE A 109 16.82 -14.92 -3.23
CA ILE A 109 16.03 -14.74 -4.47
C ILE A 109 16.67 -13.70 -5.38
N LEU A 110 17.00 -12.51 -4.85
CA LEU A 110 17.68 -11.46 -5.64
C LEU A 110 19.04 -11.96 -6.19
N ASP A 111 19.80 -12.68 -5.38
CA ASP A 111 21.07 -13.29 -5.81
C ASP A 111 20.87 -14.32 -6.94
N PHE A 112 19.84 -15.16 -6.86
CA PHE A 112 19.51 -16.13 -7.89
C PHE A 112 19.10 -15.44 -9.20
N LEU A 113 18.20 -14.46 -9.13
CA LEU A 113 17.70 -13.73 -10.30
C LEU A 113 18.84 -13.00 -11.01
N SER A 114 19.70 -12.30 -10.27
CA SER A 114 20.82 -11.55 -10.84
C SER A 114 21.88 -12.44 -11.50
N ARG A 115 22.25 -13.57 -10.84
CA ARG A 115 23.25 -14.52 -11.38
C ARG A 115 22.78 -15.20 -12.66
N ASN A 116 21.50 -15.51 -12.75
CA ASN A 116 20.92 -16.15 -13.93
C ASN A 116 20.40 -15.13 -14.97
N LYS A 117 20.68 -13.83 -14.77
CA LYS A 117 20.28 -12.72 -15.67
C LYS A 117 18.78 -12.71 -15.99
N ILE A 118 17.95 -13.16 -15.06
CA ILE A 118 16.50 -13.21 -15.23
C ILE A 118 15.96 -11.78 -15.22
N LYS A 119 15.18 -11.41 -16.22
CA LYS A 119 14.53 -10.11 -16.30
C LYS A 119 13.59 -9.95 -15.10
N THR A 120 13.79 -8.89 -14.32
CA THR A 120 13.16 -8.73 -13.00
C THR A 120 12.47 -7.38 -12.89
N VAL A 121 11.24 -7.36 -12.43
CA VAL A 121 10.54 -6.16 -11.96
C VAL A 121 10.44 -6.22 -10.44
N VAL A 122 10.78 -5.13 -9.77
CA VAL A 122 10.62 -5.00 -8.32
C VAL A 122 9.66 -3.84 -8.04
N THR A 123 8.50 -4.13 -7.44
CA THR A 123 7.55 -3.11 -7.05
C THR A 123 7.70 -2.72 -5.59
N ASN A 124 7.96 -1.46 -5.34
CA ASN A 124 7.89 -0.88 -4.02
C ASN A 124 6.43 -0.58 -3.66
N HIS A 125 5.82 -1.42 -2.82
CA HIS A 125 4.56 -1.14 -2.12
C HIS A 125 4.79 -0.43 -0.79
N ALA A 126 6.02 -0.54 -0.27
CA ALA A 126 6.53 0.08 0.94
C ALA A 126 8.02 0.39 0.77
N GLU A 127 8.66 0.96 1.77
CA GLU A 127 10.09 1.28 1.73
C GLU A 127 11.00 0.06 1.99
N TYR A 128 10.42 -1.13 2.05
CA TYR A 128 11.03 -2.40 2.41
C TYR A 128 12.31 -2.73 1.64
N PHE A 129 12.32 -2.58 0.31
CA PHE A 129 13.45 -3.00 -0.51
C PHE A 129 14.69 -2.11 -0.42
N PHE A 130 14.57 -0.87 0.04
CA PHE A 130 15.70 0.06 0.13
C PHE A 130 16.06 0.48 1.56
N THR A 131 15.40 -0.07 2.56
CA THR A 131 15.70 0.12 3.98
C THR A 131 16.34 -1.12 4.59
N GLY A 132 16.81 -1.04 5.84
CA GLY A 132 17.34 -2.19 6.57
C GLY A 132 16.25 -3.14 7.09
N THR A 133 15.00 -2.66 7.20
CA THR A 133 13.89 -3.46 7.74
C THR A 133 12.52 -2.78 7.65
N CYS A 134 12.48 -1.45 7.56
CA CYS A 134 11.25 -0.68 7.70
C CYS A 134 10.33 -0.79 6.48
N GLY A 135 9.02 -0.93 6.74
CA GLY A 135 7.98 -0.64 5.73
C GLY A 135 7.76 0.87 5.57
N HIS A 136 7.92 1.61 6.66
CA HIS A 136 7.82 3.07 6.71
C HIS A 136 8.97 3.64 7.57
N SER A 137 9.90 4.34 6.94
CA SER A 137 11.05 4.89 7.65
C SER A 137 10.75 6.20 8.39
N LEU A 138 9.55 6.75 8.24
CA LEU A 138 9.14 8.04 8.79
C LEU A 138 10.16 9.15 8.43
N ASP A 139 10.70 9.84 9.44
CA ASP A 139 11.69 10.89 9.25
C ASP A 139 13.15 10.38 9.28
N CYS A 140 13.32 9.05 9.42
CA CYS A 140 14.63 8.44 9.40
C CYS A 140 15.26 8.54 8.00
N THR A 141 16.49 9.02 7.93
CA THR A 141 17.29 9.16 6.70
C THR A 141 18.48 8.20 6.64
N LYS A 142 18.69 7.34 7.66
CA LYS A 142 19.83 6.42 7.73
C LYS A 142 19.92 5.48 6.53
N TRP A 143 18.79 5.11 5.92
CA TRP A 143 18.76 4.27 4.72
C TRP A 143 19.49 4.88 3.49
N LEU A 144 19.74 6.19 3.49
CA LEU A 144 20.51 6.87 2.43
C LEU A 144 22.03 6.56 2.50
N THR A 145 22.55 6.33 3.68
CA THR A 145 24.00 6.13 3.90
C THR A 145 24.33 4.77 4.48
N GLY A 146 23.41 4.16 5.21
CA GLY A 146 23.55 2.86 5.86
C GLY A 146 22.66 2.80 7.10
N CYS A 147 21.78 1.79 7.18
CA CYS A 147 21.02 1.53 8.39
C CYS A 147 21.95 1.01 9.51
N GLY A 148 21.46 1.05 10.75
CA GLY A 148 22.14 0.65 11.98
C GLY A 148 21.73 1.57 13.12
N GLU A 149 21.94 1.13 14.37
CA GLU A 149 21.50 1.86 15.57
C GLU A 149 20.07 2.40 15.42
N CYS A 150 19.15 1.48 15.04
CA CYS A 150 17.80 1.84 14.62
C CYS A 150 16.91 2.11 15.83
N PRO A 151 16.39 3.34 16.02
CA PRO A 151 15.57 3.65 17.21
C PRO A 151 14.21 2.96 17.20
N ILE A 152 13.76 2.48 16.02
CA ILE A 152 12.41 1.94 15.83
C ILE A 152 12.37 0.44 15.51
N TYR A 153 13.52 -0.26 15.49
CA TYR A 153 13.55 -1.68 15.07
C TYR A 153 12.60 -2.57 15.89
N ARG A 154 12.48 -2.33 17.20
CA ARG A 154 11.57 -3.10 18.06
C ARG A 154 10.11 -2.83 17.73
N LYS A 155 9.77 -1.57 17.43
CA LYS A 155 8.40 -1.15 17.11
C LYS A 155 7.98 -1.64 15.72
N GLU A 156 8.85 -1.50 14.72
CA GLU A 156 8.56 -1.83 13.32
C GLU A 156 8.60 -3.32 13.03
N THR A 157 9.49 -4.07 13.69
CA THR A 157 9.77 -5.47 13.33
C THR A 157 9.60 -6.44 14.46
N HIS A 158 9.33 -5.94 15.67
CA HIS A 158 9.26 -6.73 16.91
C HIS A 158 10.52 -7.59 17.14
N SER A 159 11.67 -7.15 16.63
CA SER A 159 12.93 -7.89 16.69
C SER A 159 13.61 -7.71 18.03
N MET A 160 14.32 -8.76 18.49
CA MET A 160 15.09 -8.73 19.74
C MET A 160 16.41 -7.95 19.57
N PHE A 161 17.03 -8.05 18.40
CA PHE A 161 18.34 -7.44 18.10
C PHE A 161 18.24 -6.51 16.89
N ASP A 162 19.07 -5.45 16.90
CA ASP A 162 19.19 -4.55 15.76
C ASP A 162 20.25 -5.07 14.77
N HIS A 163 19.80 -5.74 13.72
CA HIS A 163 20.62 -6.12 12.58
C HIS A 163 20.23 -5.37 11.29
N THR A 164 19.68 -4.15 11.45
CA THR A 164 19.30 -3.32 10.29
C THR A 164 20.50 -2.93 9.42
N ALA A 165 21.68 -2.72 10.02
CA ALA A 165 22.90 -2.48 9.27
C ALA A 165 23.33 -3.69 8.41
N PHE A 166 23.18 -4.91 8.95
CA PHE A 166 23.45 -6.13 8.20
C PHE A 166 22.45 -6.28 7.04
N SER A 167 21.16 -6.16 7.31
CA SER A 167 20.12 -6.29 6.30
C SER A 167 20.30 -5.29 5.16
N TRP A 168 20.58 -4.02 5.48
CA TRP A 168 20.83 -2.98 4.49
C TRP A 168 22.06 -3.29 3.61
N ARG A 169 23.17 -3.74 4.21
CA ARG A 169 24.38 -4.14 3.46
C ARG A 169 24.11 -5.34 2.56
N GLN A 170 23.35 -6.32 3.01
CA GLN A 170 22.98 -7.48 2.18
C GLN A 170 22.09 -7.07 1.01
N MET A 171 21.07 -6.21 1.23
CA MET A 171 20.24 -5.66 0.14
C MET A 171 21.11 -4.92 -0.88
N ARG A 172 22.01 -4.03 -0.44
CA ARG A 172 22.96 -3.35 -1.31
C ARG A 172 23.80 -4.34 -2.11
N LYS A 173 24.34 -5.39 -1.46
CA LYS A 173 25.13 -6.45 -2.11
C LYS A 173 24.30 -7.22 -3.15
N SER A 174 23.04 -7.57 -2.85
CA SER A 174 22.18 -8.30 -3.78
C SER A 174 21.80 -7.44 -4.98
N PHE A 175 21.39 -6.19 -4.78
CA PHE A 175 21.07 -5.28 -5.88
C PHE A 175 22.29 -4.91 -6.72
N SER A 176 23.50 -4.82 -6.13
CA SER A 176 24.72 -4.50 -6.90
C SER A 176 25.08 -5.53 -7.97
N LYS A 177 24.56 -6.74 -7.87
CA LYS A 177 24.82 -7.84 -8.84
C LYS A 177 23.95 -7.74 -10.09
N PHE A 178 22.85 -6.98 -10.10
CA PHE A 178 22.02 -6.81 -11.26
C PHE A 178 22.70 -5.92 -12.32
N GLN A 179 22.58 -6.31 -13.58
CA GLN A 179 22.82 -5.42 -14.72
C GLN A 179 21.63 -4.49 -14.89
N SER A 180 21.85 -3.24 -15.27
CA SER A 180 20.77 -2.23 -15.31
C SER A 180 19.69 -2.51 -16.35
N ASP A 181 19.98 -3.29 -17.37
CA ASP A 181 19.07 -3.76 -18.42
C ASP A 181 18.22 -4.97 -18.02
N ASN A 182 18.54 -5.61 -16.87
CA ASN A 182 17.85 -6.80 -16.39
C ASN A 182 16.85 -6.51 -15.28
N ILE A 183 16.71 -5.25 -14.85
CA ILE A 183 15.82 -4.88 -13.74
C ILE A 183 15.18 -3.52 -13.96
N ILE A 184 13.89 -3.43 -13.66
CA ILE A 184 13.15 -2.16 -13.52
C ILE A 184 12.56 -2.10 -12.11
N ILE A 185 12.72 -0.95 -11.48
CA ILE A 185 12.10 -0.65 -10.18
C ILE A 185 10.78 0.09 -10.45
N THR A 186 9.68 -0.44 -9.95
CA THR A 186 8.41 0.27 -9.97
C THR A 186 8.01 0.72 -8.58
N SER A 187 7.25 1.78 -8.48
CA SER A 187 6.71 2.28 -7.22
C SER A 187 5.26 2.70 -7.38
N VAL A 188 4.47 2.50 -6.34
CA VAL A 188 3.01 2.73 -6.37
C VAL A 188 2.62 4.21 -6.28
N SER A 189 3.57 5.11 -6.05
CA SER A 189 3.35 6.56 -6.04
C SER A 189 4.60 7.33 -6.47
N PRO A 190 4.45 8.57 -6.98
CA PRO A 190 5.59 9.45 -7.30
C PRO A 190 6.50 9.69 -6.08
N TRP A 191 5.91 9.87 -4.90
CA TRP A 191 6.66 10.07 -3.66
C TRP A 191 7.56 8.86 -3.34
N LEU A 192 7.02 7.64 -3.40
CA LEU A 192 7.79 6.44 -3.09
C LEU A 192 8.88 6.18 -4.15
N SER A 193 8.59 6.48 -5.41
CA SER A 193 9.56 6.39 -6.50
C SER A 193 10.74 7.36 -6.29
N ALA A 194 10.46 8.61 -5.94
CA ALA A 194 11.47 9.61 -5.66
C ALA A 194 12.37 9.21 -4.46
N ARG A 195 11.80 8.54 -3.45
CA ARG A 195 12.57 8.00 -2.31
C ARG A 195 13.43 6.82 -2.75
N ALA A 196 12.87 5.84 -3.46
CA ALA A 196 13.61 4.69 -3.95
C ALA A 196 14.78 5.10 -4.87
N ALA A 197 14.59 6.13 -5.71
CA ALA A 197 15.62 6.68 -6.58
C ALA A 197 16.79 7.34 -5.81
N LYS A 198 16.56 7.79 -4.57
CA LYS A 198 17.63 8.29 -3.69
C LYS A 198 18.42 7.18 -3.00
N SER A 199 17.96 5.94 -3.07
CA SER A 199 18.70 4.81 -2.48
C SER A 199 20.03 4.61 -3.19
N PRO A 200 21.16 4.44 -2.45
CA PRO A 200 22.49 4.30 -3.05
C PRO A 200 22.68 3.01 -3.87
N PHE A 201 21.74 2.11 -3.84
CA PHE A 201 21.80 0.86 -4.60
C PHE A 201 20.59 0.65 -5.55
N MET A 202 19.44 1.27 -5.28
CA MET A 202 18.32 1.23 -6.23
C MET A 202 18.35 2.39 -7.23
N GLY A 203 18.90 3.56 -6.86
CA GLY A 203 18.89 4.77 -7.68
C GLY A 203 19.60 4.66 -9.05
N ARG A 204 20.43 3.65 -9.24
CA ARG A 204 21.12 3.40 -10.52
C ARG A 204 20.26 2.70 -11.56
N PHE A 205 19.11 2.16 -11.18
CA PHE A 205 18.20 1.45 -12.08
C PHE A 205 17.15 2.38 -12.67
N ARG A 206 16.46 1.89 -13.69
CA ARG A 206 15.29 2.58 -14.22
C ARG A 206 14.15 2.53 -13.22
N HIS A 207 13.52 3.68 -12.96
CA HIS A 207 12.36 3.83 -12.09
C HIS A 207 11.12 4.17 -12.92
N GLU A 208 10.02 3.49 -12.64
CA GLU A 208 8.71 3.75 -13.23
C GLU A 208 7.66 3.87 -12.13
N VAL A 209 6.70 4.76 -12.30
CA VAL A 209 5.56 4.89 -11.39
C VAL A 209 4.36 4.18 -11.99
N VAL A 210 3.82 3.20 -11.26
CA VAL A 210 2.57 2.54 -11.62
C VAL A 210 1.64 2.64 -10.40
N LEU A 211 0.65 3.52 -10.48
CA LEU A 211 -0.31 3.72 -9.41
C LEU A 211 -1.14 2.45 -9.17
N ASN A 212 -1.50 2.18 -7.91
CA ASN A 212 -2.43 1.10 -7.62
C ASN A 212 -3.79 1.37 -8.25
N GLY A 213 -4.38 0.32 -8.83
CA GLY A 213 -5.67 0.37 -9.48
C GLY A 213 -6.83 0.00 -8.56
N LEU A 214 -7.99 0.55 -8.87
CA LEU A 214 -9.28 0.26 -8.25
C LEU A 214 -10.23 -0.40 -9.23
N ASP A 215 -11.15 -1.20 -8.71
CA ASP A 215 -12.32 -1.62 -9.47
C ASP A 215 -13.32 -0.46 -9.55
N THR A 216 -13.28 0.27 -10.66
CA THR A 216 -14.15 1.44 -10.90
C THR A 216 -15.61 1.08 -11.18
N SER A 217 -15.95 -0.21 -11.29
CA SER A 217 -17.33 -0.66 -11.26
C SER A 217 -17.92 -0.67 -9.85
N ILE A 218 -17.04 -0.66 -8.81
CA ILE A 218 -17.41 -0.59 -7.40
C ILE A 218 -17.18 0.83 -6.87
N PHE A 219 -15.98 1.38 -7.09
CA PHE A 219 -15.64 2.73 -6.63
C PHE A 219 -15.95 3.75 -7.71
N HIS A 220 -17.15 4.29 -7.66
CA HIS A 220 -17.68 5.38 -8.47
C HIS A 220 -18.69 6.18 -7.63
N LEU A 221 -19.17 7.29 -8.15
CA LEU A 221 -20.23 8.05 -7.48
C LEU A 221 -21.52 7.22 -7.48
N HIS A 222 -22.00 6.86 -6.30
CA HIS A 222 -23.27 6.16 -6.08
C HIS A 222 -24.40 7.13 -5.83
N GLU A 223 -25.63 6.71 -6.19
CA GLU A 223 -26.85 7.37 -5.72
C GLU A 223 -26.96 7.31 -4.21
N ILE A 224 -27.63 8.31 -3.65
CA ILE A 224 -27.81 8.44 -2.20
C ILE A 224 -28.71 7.33 -1.68
N ASP A 225 -28.17 6.47 -0.83
CA ASP A 225 -28.90 5.41 -0.15
C ASP A 225 -29.66 5.98 1.05
N ARG A 226 -30.98 6.10 0.91
CA ARG A 226 -31.86 6.70 1.94
C ARG A 226 -31.76 5.98 3.29
N THR A 227 -31.50 4.68 3.32
CA THR A 227 -31.37 3.90 4.56
C THR A 227 -30.07 4.21 5.30
N ILE A 228 -29.02 4.54 4.56
CA ILE A 228 -27.74 5.02 5.12
C ILE A 228 -27.91 6.44 5.64
N VAL A 229 -28.49 7.34 4.82
CA VAL A 229 -28.70 8.75 5.17
C VAL A 229 -29.55 8.92 6.44
N ALA A 230 -30.55 8.05 6.65
CA ALA A 230 -31.41 8.11 7.81
C ALA A 230 -30.69 7.94 9.16
N LYS A 231 -29.43 7.49 9.13
CA LYS A 231 -28.58 7.32 10.33
C LYS A 231 -27.80 8.59 10.72
N PHE A 232 -27.87 9.64 9.89
CA PHE A 232 -27.11 10.87 10.08
C PHE A 232 -28.04 12.07 10.24
N ASP A 233 -27.53 13.09 10.93
CA ASP A 233 -28.19 14.39 11.03
C ASP A 233 -28.06 15.12 9.69
N LYS A 234 -29.19 15.27 8.97
CA LYS A 234 -29.22 15.91 7.64
C LYS A 234 -28.92 17.41 7.67
N SER A 235 -28.96 18.04 8.84
CA SER A 235 -28.63 19.45 9.02
C SER A 235 -27.10 19.71 9.11
N LYS A 236 -26.33 18.64 9.34
CA LYS A 236 -24.87 18.70 9.53
C LYS A 236 -24.14 18.18 8.29
N LYS A 237 -22.98 18.74 8.02
CA LYS A 237 -22.02 18.21 7.06
C LYS A 237 -21.40 16.91 7.55
N LEU A 238 -21.02 16.02 6.63
CA LEU A 238 -20.48 14.70 6.95
C LEU A 238 -19.02 14.57 6.50
N VAL A 239 -18.13 14.40 7.47
CA VAL A 239 -16.71 14.12 7.25
C VAL A 239 -16.44 12.64 7.50
N LEU A 240 -15.77 11.99 6.55
CA LEU A 240 -15.49 10.55 6.61
C LEU A 240 -14.02 10.27 6.93
N PHE A 241 -13.79 9.38 7.89
CA PHE A 241 -12.49 8.77 8.17
C PHE A 241 -12.55 7.26 7.97
N VAL A 242 -11.65 6.71 7.15
CA VAL A 242 -11.59 5.26 6.86
C VAL A 242 -10.22 4.70 7.22
N SER A 243 -10.19 3.63 8.01
CA SER A 243 -8.96 2.94 8.37
C SER A 243 -9.21 1.45 8.63
N ALA A 244 -8.20 0.61 8.49
CA ALA A 244 -8.29 -0.80 8.89
C ALA A 244 -8.51 -0.94 10.41
N SER A 245 -7.90 -0.06 11.21
CA SER A 245 -8.13 0.05 12.65
C SER A 245 -8.23 1.52 13.06
N PHE A 246 -9.16 1.82 13.95
CA PHE A 246 -9.27 3.10 14.60
C PHE A 246 -8.71 2.98 16.03
N ASP A 247 -7.77 3.83 16.37
CA ASP A 247 -7.14 3.91 17.68
C ASP A 247 -6.98 5.40 18.01
N ASN A 248 -7.69 5.87 19.05
CA ASN A 248 -7.64 7.27 19.48
C ASN A 248 -6.62 7.51 20.59
N SER A 249 -5.71 6.55 20.84
CA SER A 249 -4.59 6.79 21.76
C SER A 249 -3.65 7.85 21.20
N PRO A 250 -3.01 8.64 22.09
CA PRO A 250 -2.07 9.68 21.67
C PRO A 250 -1.00 9.16 20.72
N ASP A 251 -0.66 9.97 19.74
CA ASP A 251 0.41 9.71 18.79
C ASP A 251 0.21 8.45 17.90
N ASN A 252 -1.05 8.05 17.69
CA ASN A 252 -1.38 6.92 16.84
C ASN A 252 -0.89 7.10 15.40
N PHE A 253 -0.44 6.00 14.77
CA PHE A 253 0.12 6.04 13.40
C PHE A 253 -0.92 6.47 12.35
N LYS A 254 -2.18 6.07 12.52
CA LYS A 254 -3.29 6.44 11.62
C LYS A 254 -3.97 7.75 11.98
N GLY A 255 -3.58 8.37 13.12
CA GLY A 255 -4.04 9.67 13.54
C GLY A 255 -5.48 9.71 14.05
N GLY A 256 -5.95 8.62 14.68
CA GLY A 256 -7.28 8.60 15.29
C GLY A 256 -7.45 9.64 16.40
N ASP A 257 -6.38 9.93 17.15
CA ASP A 257 -6.31 11.04 18.10
C ASP A 257 -6.57 12.39 17.42
N LYS A 258 -5.98 12.61 16.26
CA LYS A 258 -6.16 13.87 15.50
C LYS A 258 -7.56 14.02 14.93
N ILE A 259 -8.21 12.92 14.59
CA ILE A 259 -9.62 12.94 14.20
C ILE A 259 -10.51 13.33 15.38
N MET A 260 -10.21 12.85 16.60
CA MET A 260 -10.95 13.27 17.79
C MET A 260 -10.73 14.74 18.14
N GLU A 261 -9.50 15.23 18.01
CA GLU A 261 -9.19 16.66 18.19
C GLU A 261 -9.99 17.51 17.17
N LEU A 262 -9.94 17.13 15.88
CA LEU A 262 -10.66 17.82 14.80
C LEU A 262 -12.20 17.82 15.07
N ALA A 263 -12.76 16.70 15.51
CA ALA A 263 -14.19 16.60 15.79
C ALA A 263 -14.62 17.52 16.96
N ARG A 264 -13.77 17.72 17.98
CA ARG A 264 -14.04 18.67 19.08
C ARG A 264 -14.04 20.12 18.59
N GLU A 265 -13.15 20.48 17.64
CA GLU A 265 -13.08 21.82 17.05
C GLU A 265 -14.22 22.10 16.05
N MET A 266 -14.92 21.06 15.59
CA MET A 266 -16.00 21.15 14.60
C MET A 266 -17.31 20.52 15.10
N PRO A 267 -17.94 21.03 16.17
CA PRO A 267 -19.15 20.43 16.78
C PRO A 267 -20.39 20.52 15.86
N ASP A 268 -20.36 21.42 14.90
CA ASP A 268 -21.37 21.63 13.85
C ASP A 268 -21.27 20.61 12.70
N THR A 269 -20.25 19.78 12.70
CA THR A 269 -19.95 18.79 11.65
C THR A 269 -20.03 17.38 12.23
N GLN A 270 -20.55 16.43 11.48
CA GLN A 270 -20.62 15.03 11.87
C GLN A 270 -19.43 14.25 11.29
N PHE A 271 -18.77 13.46 12.13
CA PHE A 271 -17.65 12.62 11.73
C PHE A 271 -18.05 11.16 11.71
N LEU A 272 -17.88 10.51 10.56
CA LEU A 272 -18.10 9.09 10.39
C LEU A 272 -16.76 8.34 10.36
N VAL A 273 -16.58 7.45 11.33
CA VAL A 273 -15.39 6.59 11.42
C VAL A 273 -15.74 5.19 10.97
N VAL A 274 -15.13 4.76 9.87
CA VAL A 274 -15.26 3.39 9.32
C VAL A 274 -13.97 2.63 9.61
N ALA A 275 -14.04 1.63 10.49
CA ALA A 275 -12.89 0.80 10.83
C ALA A 275 -13.32 -0.62 11.24
N THR A 276 -12.44 -1.62 10.98
CA THR A 276 -12.72 -3.01 11.34
C THR A 276 -12.52 -3.26 12.86
N HIS A 277 -11.52 -2.62 13.44
CA HIS A 277 -11.17 -2.73 14.86
C HIS A 277 -11.10 -1.34 15.47
N ASN A 278 -11.68 -1.19 16.67
CA ASN A 278 -11.66 0.08 17.39
C ASN A 278 -10.98 -0.12 18.75
N LYS A 279 -10.02 0.75 19.04
CA LYS A 279 -9.41 0.90 20.35
C LYS A 279 -9.69 2.32 20.85
N ILE A 280 -10.61 2.42 21.78
CA ILE A 280 -11.06 3.69 22.35
C ILE A 280 -10.44 3.82 23.74
N VAL A 281 -9.56 4.80 23.90
CA VAL A 281 -8.89 5.10 25.19
C VAL A 281 -9.36 6.43 25.79
N GLU A 282 -9.91 7.33 24.96
CA GLU A 282 -10.46 8.62 25.38
C GLU A 282 -11.93 8.73 25.01
N THR A 283 -12.69 9.53 25.79
CA THR A 283 -14.09 9.82 25.52
C THR A 283 -14.25 10.43 24.12
N MET A 284 -15.17 9.85 23.36
CA MET A 284 -15.47 10.31 22.01
C MET A 284 -16.37 11.55 22.04
N PRO A 285 -16.15 12.54 21.17
CA PRO A 285 -17.08 13.64 20.92
C PRO A 285 -18.46 13.12 20.45
N GLU A 286 -19.54 13.79 20.83
CA GLU A 286 -20.91 13.40 20.48
C GLU A 286 -21.19 13.42 18.97
N ASN A 287 -20.45 14.24 18.22
CA ASN A 287 -20.56 14.34 16.76
C ASN A 287 -19.77 13.26 16.00
N VAL A 288 -19.19 12.26 16.70
CA VAL A 288 -18.46 11.14 16.08
C VAL A 288 -19.30 9.88 16.09
N VAL A 289 -19.52 9.30 14.92
CA VAL A 289 -20.26 8.05 14.72
C VAL A 289 -19.30 6.93 14.29
N LEU A 290 -19.26 5.84 15.06
CA LEU A 290 -18.55 4.63 14.69
C LEU A 290 -19.45 3.73 13.84
N TRP A 291 -19.06 3.50 12.57
CA TRP A 291 -19.78 2.60 11.66
C TRP A 291 -19.40 1.13 11.86
N GLY A 292 -18.15 0.90 12.25
CA GLY A 292 -17.55 -0.43 12.26
C GLY A 292 -17.09 -0.89 10.86
N ARG A 293 -17.01 -2.21 10.68
CA ARG A 293 -16.60 -2.81 9.40
C ARG A 293 -17.77 -2.78 8.41
N THR A 294 -17.52 -2.30 7.20
CA THR A 294 -18.49 -2.41 6.10
C THR A 294 -18.67 -3.86 5.64
N LYS A 295 -19.87 -4.22 5.23
CA LYS A 295 -20.22 -5.58 4.74
C LYS A 295 -19.61 -5.87 3.37
N SER A 296 -19.37 -4.83 2.57
CA SER A 296 -18.82 -4.93 1.22
C SER A 296 -18.07 -3.66 0.81
N GLN A 297 -17.28 -3.75 -0.27
CA GLN A 297 -16.69 -2.57 -0.88
C GLN A 297 -17.73 -1.61 -1.47
N SER A 298 -18.87 -2.14 -1.95
CA SER A 298 -19.98 -1.30 -2.44
C SER A 298 -20.61 -0.47 -1.32
N GLU A 299 -20.77 -1.03 -0.10
CA GLU A 299 -21.23 -0.24 1.05
C GLU A 299 -20.23 0.87 1.39
N LEU A 300 -18.93 0.58 1.37
CA LEU A 300 -17.89 1.59 1.59
C LEU A 300 -17.93 2.68 0.51
N ALA A 301 -18.12 2.32 -0.77
CA ALA A 301 -18.23 3.27 -1.86
C ALA A 301 -19.46 4.20 -1.71
N LYS A 302 -20.58 3.69 -1.20
CA LYS A 302 -21.75 4.51 -0.87
C LYS A 302 -21.46 5.49 0.28
N LEU A 303 -20.70 5.08 1.29
CA LEU A 303 -20.29 5.97 2.39
C LEU A 303 -19.37 7.08 1.89
N TYR A 304 -18.40 6.76 1.01
CA TYR A 304 -17.60 7.78 0.33
C TYR A 304 -18.51 8.75 -0.45
N SER A 305 -19.39 8.24 -1.27
CA SER A 305 -20.29 9.07 -2.11
C SER A 305 -21.20 10.00 -1.31
N LEU A 306 -21.59 9.57 -0.10
CA LEU A 306 -22.42 10.34 0.82
C LEU A 306 -21.64 11.49 1.48
N ALA A 307 -20.40 11.26 1.85
CA ALA A 307 -19.59 12.22 2.61
C ALA A 307 -19.36 13.53 1.82
N ASP A 308 -19.26 14.64 2.54
CA ASP A 308 -18.87 15.94 1.97
C ASP A 308 -17.35 16.04 1.79
N CYS A 309 -16.58 15.37 2.67
CA CYS A 309 -15.12 15.32 2.63
C CYS A 309 -14.61 14.03 3.29
N THR A 310 -13.52 13.48 2.79
CA THR A 310 -12.77 12.40 3.47
C THR A 310 -11.49 12.97 4.05
N VAL A 311 -11.15 12.54 5.28
CA VAL A 311 -9.97 13.03 5.98
C VAL A 311 -8.92 11.93 6.18
N ILE A 312 -7.64 12.29 6.03
CA ILE A 312 -6.48 11.42 6.21
C ILE A 312 -5.53 12.06 7.23
N ALA A 313 -5.41 11.41 8.40
CA ALA A 313 -4.55 11.88 9.48
C ALA A 313 -3.31 10.99 9.70
N SER A 314 -3.04 10.04 8.81
CA SER A 314 -1.92 9.12 8.91
C SER A 314 -0.57 9.84 8.86
N LYS A 315 0.38 9.40 9.70
CA LYS A 315 1.75 9.95 9.73
C LYS A 315 2.55 9.59 8.48
N ARG A 316 2.29 8.45 7.87
CA ARG A 316 2.95 7.98 6.65
C ARG A 316 2.06 7.01 5.88
N GLU A 317 2.01 7.21 4.57
CA GLU A 317 1.36 6.34 3.60
C GLU A 317 2.23 6.25 2.34
N THR A 318 2.31 5.08 1.73
CA THR A 318 3.07 4.91 0.49
C THR A 318 2.23 5.17 -0.76
N PHE A 319 0.91 5.00 -0.67
CA PHE A 319 -0.06 5.27 -1.74
C PHE A 319 -1.32 5.96 -1.20
N SER A 320 -2.03 5.33 -0.27
CA SER A 320 -3.36 5.64 0.24
C SER A 320 -4.49 5.22 -0.70
N MET A 321 -4.97 3.99 -0.52
CA MET A 321 -6.18 3.52 -1.19
C MET A 321 -7.38 4.40 -0.86
N VAL A 322 -7.49 4.87 0.39
CA VAL A 322 -8.55 5.77 0.87
C VAL A 322 -8.64 7.05 0.02
N THR A 323 -7.49 7.65 -0.34
CA THR A 323 -7.46 8.82 -1.24
C THR A 323 -8.05 8.49 -2.61
N ALA A 324 -7.61 7.40 -3.23
CA ALA A 324 -8.08 7.01 -4.56
C ALA A 324 -9.57 6.60 -4.55
N GLU A 325 -10.00 5.82 -3.55
CA GLU A 325 -11.38 5.38 -3.36
C GLU A 325 -12.34 6.56 -3.18
N SER A 326 -11.98 7.51 -2.30
CA SER A 326 -12.76 8.71 -2.04
C SER A 326 -12.95 9.55 -3.31
N LEU A 327 -11.85 9.87 -4.00
CA LEU A 327 -11.89 10.67 -5.22
C LEU A 327 -12.70 9.97 -6.33
N CYS A 328 -12.55 8.64 -6.49
CA CYS A 328 -13.35 7.87 -7.44
C CYS A 328 -14.86 7.89 -7.11
N CYS A 329 -15.22 8.01 -5.84
CA CYS A 329 -16.61 8.17 -5.39
C CYS A 329 -17.10 9.62 -5.40
N GLY A 330 -16.33 10.56 -5.95
CA GLY A 330 -16.71 11.97 -6.10
C GLY A 330 -16.55 12.81 -4.83
N THR A 331 -15.78 12.34 -3.85
CA THR A 331 -15.62 13.02 -2.56
C THR A 331 -14.19 13.55 -2.40
N PRO A 332 -14.03 14.86 -2.12
CA PRO A 332 -12.74 15.50 -1.95
C PRO A 332 -11.99 14.94 -0.73
N VAL A 333 -10.68 15.11 -0.73
CA VAL A 333 -9.80 14.57 0.32
C VAL A 333 -8.96 15.68 0.94
N VAL A 334 -8.96 15.74 2.26
CA VAL A 334 -8.09 16.62 3.04
C VAL A 334 -7.26 15.78 4.02
N GLY A 335 -5.98 16.11 4.18
CA GLY A 335 -5.15 15.31 5.06
C GLY A 335 -3.88 16.01 5.53
N PHE A 336 -3.14 15.31 6.39
CA PHE A 336 -1.76 15.67 6.63
C PHE A 336 -0.86 15.14 5.51
N LYS A 337 0.21 15.87 5.18
CA LYS A 337 1.25 15.37 4.30
C LYS A 337 1.85 14.09 4.88
N ALA A 338 1.66 13.00 4.19
CA ALA A 338 2.08 11.67 4.62
C ALA A 338 2.93 10.94 3.55
N GLY A 339 3.18 11.56 2.41
CA GLY A 339 4.00 11.06 1.31
C GLY A 339 3.17 10.63 0.10
N GLY A 340 2.57 9.45 0.16
CA GLY A 340 1.76 8.91 -0.94
C GLY A 340 0.52 9.74 -1.25
N PRO A 341 -0.35 10.03 -0.28
CA PRO A 341 -1.66 10.67 -0.52
C PRO A 341 -1.57 11.95 -1.32
N GLU A 342 -0.74 12.90 -0.90
CA GLU A 342 -0.56 14.18 -1.59
C GLU A 342 0.08 14.02 -2.97
N SER A 343 0.93 12.99 -3.16
CA SER A 343 1.61 12.74 -4.43
C SER A 343 0.72 12.10 -5.51
N ILE A 344 -0.39 11.46 -5.10
CA ILE A 344 -1.37 10.87 -6.01
C ILE A 344 -2.65 11.70 -6.14
N ALA A 345 -2.85 12.69 -5.30
CA ALA A 345 -4.05 13.51 -5.21
C ALA A 345 -4.42 14.21 -6.54
N ILE A 346 -5.62 14.75 -6.58
CA ILE A 346 -6.09 15.67 -7.63
C ILE A 346 -6.19 17.03 -6.96
N ASN A 347 -5.27 17.94 -7.30
CA ASN A 347 -5.03 19.21 -6.58
C ASN A 347 -6.29 20.07 -6.41
N GLU A 348 -7.18 20.10 -7.42
CA GLU A 348 -8.42 20.87 -7.35
C GLU A 348 -9.42 20.33 -6.31
N TYR A 349 -9.30 19.06 -5.93
CA TYR A 349 -10.20 18.33 -5.05
C TYR A 349 -9.52 17.76 -3.81
N SER A 350 -8.33 18.24 -3.52
CA SER A 350 -7.57 17.75 -2.36
C SER A 350 -6.70 18.84 -1.76
N ASP A 351 -6.52 18.79 -0.45
CA ASP A 351 -5.59 19.65 0.26
C ASP A 351 -4.84 18.87 1.34
N PHE A 352 -3.51 19.07 1.37
CA PHE A 352 -2.64 18.37 2.32
C PHE A 352 -1.76 19.37 3.05
N VAL A 353 -1.97 19.45 4.36
CA VAL A 353 -1.32 20.41 5.25
C VAL A 353 -0.15 19.74 6.01
N GLU A 354 0.72 20.54 6.61
CA GLU A 354 1.83 20.02 7.40
C GLU A 354 1.33 19.19 8.58
N SER A 355 2.01 18.06 8.83
CA SER A 355 1.63 17.12 9.90
C SER A 355 1.57 17.82 11.25
N GLY A 356 0.47 17.65 11.98
CA GLY A 356 0.24 18.26 13.29
C GLY A 356 -0.34 19.68 13.26
N ASN A 357 -0.47 20.34 12.10
CA ASN A 357 -1.11 21.64 12.01
C ASN A 357 -2.64 21.51 11.96
N LEU A 358 -3.25 21.29 13.14
CA LEU A 358 -4.68 21.04 13.28
C LEU A 358 -5.54 22.23 12.81
N LYS A 359 -5.11 23.46 13.06
CA LYS A 359 -5.85 24.66 12.63
C LYS A 359 -5.94 24.77 11.11
N GLN A 360 -4.84 24.50 10.41
CA GLN A 360 -4.85 24.48 8.94
C GLN A 360 -5.66 23.28 8.41
N PHE A 361 -5.59 22.12 9.09
CA PHE A 361 -6.39 20.94 8.75
C PHE A 361 -7.88 21.25 8.84
N GLU A 362 -8.35 21.81 9.96
CA GLU A 362 -9.73 22.27 10.14
C GLU A 362 -10.15 23.26 9.03
N SER A 363 -9.36 24.29 8.80
CA SER A 363 -9.64 25.30 7.78
C SER A 363 -9.80 24.68 6.38
N SER A 364 -8.93 23.72 6.03
CA SER A 364 -9.01 22.99 4.77
C SER A 364 -10.25 22.09 4.69
N VAL A 365 -10.63 21.43 5.78
CA VAL A 365 -11.87 20.63 5.82
C VAL A 365 -13.08 21.52 5.63
N ARG A 366 -13.19 22.64 6.36
CA ARG A 366 -14.31 23.60 6.22
C ARG A 366 -14.41 24.13 4.79
N LYS A 367 -13.29 24.50 4.17
CA LYS A 367 -13.25 24.92 2.77
C LYS A 367 -13.94 23.91 1.83
N PHE A 368 -13.66 22.62 1.99
CA PHE A 368 -14.20 21.59 1.09
C PHE A 368 -15.66 21.22 1.41
N ILE A 369 -16.05 21.13 2.69
CA ILE A 369 -17.44 20.83 3.05
C ILE A 369 -18.42 21.95 2.69
N ASP A 370 -17.94 23.21 2.61
CA ASP A 370 -18.74 24.37 2.21
C ASP A 370 -18.70 24.65 0.71
N SER A 371 -17.80 23.97 -0.03
CA SER A 371 -17.66 24.12 -1.46
C SER A 371 -18.74 23.36 -2.24
N LYS A 372 -19.15 23.93 -3.38
CA LYS A 372 -20.01 23.22 -4.35
C LYS A 372 -19.15 22.37 -5.29
N ILE A 373 -18.84 21.16 -4.87
CA ILE A 373 -18.06 20.20 -5.66
C ILE A 373 -18.95 19.54 -6.72
N ASN A 374 -18.50 19.52 -7.98
CA ASN A 374 -19.10 18.68 -8.99
C ASN A 374 -18.59 17.22 -8.80
N LYS A 375 -19.30 16.46 -7.95
CA LYS A 375 -18.93 15.09 -7.58
C LYS A 375 -18.81 14.16 -8.79
N GLN A 376 -19.67 14.36 -9.83
CA GLN A 376 -19.63 13.52 -11.03
C GLN A 376 -18.36 13.79 -11.86
N LEU A 377 -17.97 15.06 -12.02
CA LEU A 377 -16.75 15.42 -12.73
C LEU A 377 -15.52 14.88 -11.99
N LEU A 378 -15.46 15.08 -10.66
CA LEU A 378 -14.39 14.52 -9.83
C LEU A 378 -14.29 13.00 -9.97
N SER A 379 -15.43 12.29 -9.85
CA SER A 379 -15.48 10.84 -9.99
C SER A 379 -14.93 10.38 -11.34
N ASN A 380 -15.31 11.04 -12.44
CA ASN A 380 -14.84 10.68 -13.78
C ASN A 380 -13.31 10.87 -13.90
N ILE A 381 -12.78 12.04 -13.51
CA ILE A 381 -11.33 12.32 -13.55
C ILE A 381 -10.55 11.29 -12.70
N ALA A 382 -11.04 10.97 -11.50
CA ALA A 382 -10.38 10.03 -10.61
C ALA A 382 -10.41 8.60 -11.15
N ARG A 383 -11.52 8.15 -11.73
CA ARG A 383 -11.65 6.82 -12.32
C ARG A 383 -10.73 6.63 -13.53
N ASP A 384 -10.57 7.66 -14.35
CA ASP A 384 -9.61 7.66 -15.47
C ASP A 384 -8.16 7.56 -14.99
N LYS A 385 -7.87 8.07 -13.78
CA LYS A 385 -6.54 8.01 -13.19
C LYS A 385 -6.27 6.71 -12.43
N PHE A 386 -7.26 6.18 -11.71
CA PHE A 386 -7.08 5.11 -10.74
C PHE A 386 -7.72 3.78 -11.12
N SER A 387 -8.21 3.61 -12.35
CA SER A 387 -8.78 2.32 -12.76
C SER A 387 -7.74 1.20 -12.76
N LYS A 388 -8.17 -0.03 -12.48
CA LYS A 388 -7.32 -1.23 -12.59
C LYS A 388 -6.76 -1.40 -14.02
N ASP A 389 -7.47 -0.91 -15.05
CA ASP A 389 -7.01 -0.99 -16.43
C ASP A 389 -5.80 -0.06 -16.68
N VAL A 390 -5.78 1.14 -16.08
CA VAL A 390 -4.64 2.05 -16.12
C VAL A 390 -3.43 1.41 -15.44
N MET A 391 -3.62 0.83 -14.24
CA MET A 391 -2.57 0.12 -13.52
C MET A 391 -2.01 -1.06 -14.34
N THR A 392 -2.86 -1.94 -14.84
CA THR A 392 -2.44 -3.14 -15.55
C THR A 392 -1.76 -2.82 -16.88
N ASN A 393 -2.24 -1.81 -17.62
CA ASN A 393 -1.57 -1.29 -18.82
C ASN A 393 -0.22 -0.65 -18.47
N GLY A 394 -0.09 -0.01 -17.32
CA GLY A 394 1.19 0.49 -16.81
C GLY A 394 2.21 -0.63 -16.62
N TYR A 395 1.82 -1.72 -15.96
CA TYR A 395 2.71 -2.88 -15.80
C TYR A 395 3.03 -3.57 -17.12
N LEU A 396 2.07 -3.71 -18.05
CA LEU A 396 2.34 -4.24 -19.39
C LEU A 396 3.38 -3.40 -20.15
N LYS A 397 3.31 -2.07 -20.02
CA LYS A 397 4.31 -1.17 -20.58
C LYS A 397 5.69 -1.43 -19.97
N VAL A 398 5.77 -1.58 -18.64
CA VAL A 398 7.02 -1.89 -17.94
C VAL A 398 7.61 -3.23 -18.42
N TYR A 399 6.78 -4.27 -18.54
CA TYR A 399 7.25 -5.58 -19.02
C TYR A 399 7.78 -5.51 -20.45
N ASN A 400 7.06 -4.85 -21.35
CA ASN A 400 7.50 -4.68 -22.74
C ASN A 400 8.79 -3.85 -22.84
N GLN A 401 9.03 -2.90 -21.94
CA GLN A 401 10.27 -2.13 -21.88
C GLN A 401 11.45 -2.97 -21.41
N LEU A 402 11.21 -3.89 -20.48
CA LEU A 402 12.25 -4.77 -19.92
C LEU A 402 12.67 -5.88 -20.89
N LEU A 403 11.79 -6.29 -21.81
CA LEU A 403 12.04 -7.34 -22.81
C LEU A 403 12.70 -6.81 -24.09
N LYS A 404 12.73 -5.50 -24.29
CA LYS A 404 13.48 -4.83 -25.37
C LYS A 404 14.97 -4.73 -25.04
#